data_d9d84723cf4f0b1738b0f0260456fc01
#
_entry.id   d9d84723cf4f0b1738b0f0260456fc01
#
_cell.length_a   1.000
_cell.length_b   1.000
_cell.length_c   1.000
_cell.angle_alpha   90.00
_cell.angle_beta   90.00
_cell.angle_gamma   90.00
#
_symmetry.space_group_name_H-M   'P 1'
#
loop_
_entity.id
_entity.type
_entity.pdbx_description
1 polymer ?
#
loop_
_entity_poly.entity_id
_entity_poly.type
_entity_poly.pdbx_seq_one_letter_code
_entity_poly.pdbx_strand_id
1 'polypeptide(L)'
;TCTDNIRSRLDLWRLLKHHRKNTHNDEKTPIYWMDFGNAQTTGQVLIGNIRNKIHQPASNEYHTIPRMNVITEETSYSTIEEKESGPSCSLAEALQKQDLFINSMLAQTGCDILWRMFREGRTFYRGAYLNLDTLRVNPIPV
;
A
#
# COMPACT_ATOMS: atom_id res chain seq x y z
N THR A 1 6.02 -1.60 0.82
CA THR A 1 6.59 -1.76 2.17
C THR A 1 5.68 -2.60 3.04
N CYS A 2 6.23 -3.46 3.84
CA CYS A 2 5.57 -4.16 4.91
C CYS A 2 6.13 -3.57 6.21
N THR A 3 5.43 -2.58 6.77
CA THR A 3 5.84 -1.92 8.01
C THR A 3 4.90 -2.33 9.12
N ASP A 4 5.46 -2.74 10.24
CA ASP A 4 4.69 -3.37 11.32
C ASP A 4 3.89 -2.37 12.16
N ASN A 5 4.18 -1.06 12.00
CA ASN A 5 3.52 -0.05 12.81
C ASN A 5 3.29 1.27 12.05
N ILE A 6 2.38 2.06 12.58
CA ILE A 6 1.98 3.38 12.06
C ILE A 6 3.15 4.36 12.06
N ARG A 7 3.96 4.36 13.12
CA ARG A 7 5.10 5.26 13.25
C ARG A 7 6.10 5.07 12.12
N SER A 8 6.45 3.83 11.80
CA SER A 8 7.36 3.52 10.68
C SER A 8 6.81 3.99 9.33
N ARG A 9 5.49 3.89 9.11
CA ARG A 9 4.85 4.42 7.90
C ARG A 9 4.95 5.93 7.82
N LEU A 10 4.68 6.63 8.91
CA LEU A 10 4.76 8.09 8.98
C LEU A 10 6.20 8.59 8.81
N ASP A 11 7.18 7.92 9.41
CA ASP A 11 8.59 8.29 9.30
C ASP A 11 9.09 8.05 7.86
N LEU A 12 8.75 6.93 7.25
CA LEU A 12 9.04 6.68 5.85
C LEU A 12 8.42 7.76 4.95
N TRP A 13 7.16 8.13 5.19
CA TRP A 13 6.50 9.18 4.41
C TRP A 13 7.17 10.55 4.58
N ARG A 14 7.62 10.90 5.79
CA ARG A 14 8.39 12.13 6.04
C ARG A 14 9.70 12.14 5.25
N LEU A 15 10.43 11.02 5.25
CA LEU A 15 11.66 10.87 4.48
C LEU A 15 11.42 11.01 2.97
N LEU A 16 10.41 10.33 2.44
CA LEU A 16 10.05 10.38 1.02
C LEU A 16 9.62 11.80 0.59
N LYS A 17 8.83 12.49 1.43
CA LYS A 17 8.46 13.90 1.19
C LYS A 17 9.67 14.83 1.21
N HIS A 18 10.59 14.63 2.15
CA HIS A 18 11.81 15.42 2.25
C HIS A 18 12.69 15.22 1.02
N HIS A 19 12.91 13.97 0.62
CA HIS A 19 13.66 13.63 -0.57
C HIS A 19 13.04 14.27 -1.83
N ARG A 20 11.73 14.16 -2.01
CA ARG A 20 10.99 14.77 -3.11
C ARG A 20 11.18 16.29 -3.22
N LYS A 21 11.19 17.00 -2.07
CA LYS A 21 11.36 18.47 -2.04
C LYS A 21 12.77 18.90 -2.40
N ASN A 22 13.77 18.11 -2.02
CA ASN A 22 15.19 18.48 -2.12
C ASN A 22 15.87 17.93 -3.38
N THR A 23 15.21 17.08 -4.12
CA THR A 23 15.76 16.49 -5.35
C THR A 23 15.19 17.24 -6.54
N HIS A 24 16.02 18.05 -7.21
CA HIS A 24 15.66 18.71 -8.46
C HIS A 24 15.50 17.73 -9.64
N ASN A 25 15.98 16.50 -9.47
CA ASN A 25 15.85 15.45 -10.46
C ASN A 25 14.80 14.43 -10.05
N ASP A 26 13.63 14.52 -10.65
CA ASP A 26 12.49 13.62 -10.43
C ASP A 26 12.82 12.13 -10.69
N GLU A 27 13.84 11.86 -11.53
CA GLU A 27 14.24 10.48 -11.87
C GLU A 27 14.77 9.68 -10.68
N LYS A 28 15.36 10.35 -9.67
CA LYS A 28 15.89 9.70 -8.46
C LYS A 28 14.83 9.46 -7.38
N THR A 29 13.64 10.04 -7.52
CA THR A 29 12.55 9.86 -6.57
C THR A 29 11.72 8.64 -6.97
N PRO A 30 11.48 7.66 -6.07
CA PRO A 30 10.57 6.56 -6.34
C PRO A 30 9.20 7.08 -6.83
N ILE A 31 8.63 6.41 -7.83
CA ILE A 31 7.34 6.85 -8.41
C ILE A 31 6.20 6.44 -7.50
N TYR A 32 6.21 5.17 -7.07
CA TYR A 32 5.12 4.55 -6.33
C TYR A 32 5.56 4.06 -4.96
N TRP A 33 4.61 4.04 -4.05
CA TRP A 33 4.68 3.32 -2.79
C TRP A 33 3.49 2.35 -2.72
N MET A 34 3.79 1.08 -2.66
CA MET A 34 2.80 0.05 -2.35
C MET A 34 2.95 -0.33 -0.87
N ASP A 35 1.88 -0.17 -0.12
CA ASP A 35 1.80 -0.50 1.30
C ASP A 35 0.93 -1.73 1.54
N PHE A 36 1.34 -2.53 2.51
CA PHE A 36 0.61 -3.69 2.99
C PHE A 36 0.35 -3.52 4.47
N GLY A 37 -0.88 -3.69 4.87
CA GLY A 37 -1.27 -3.65 6.27
C GLY A 37 -2.25 -4.78 6.57
N ASN A 38 -2.09 -5.44 7.69
CA ASN A 38 -2.97 -6.52 8.11
C ASN A 38 -3.27 -6.46 9.61
N ALA A 39 -4.42 -6.98 9.95
CA ALA A 39 -4.82 -7.43 11.27
C ALA A 39 -4.85 -8.98 11.26
N GLN A 40 -5.59 -9.60 12.18
CA GLN A 40 -5.62 -11.06 12.29
C GLN A 40 -6.13 -11.72 11.00
N THR A 41 -7.34 -11.38 10.58
CA THR A 41 -8.03 -12.02 9.44
C THR A 41 -8.36 -11.03 8.33
N THR A 42 -8.06 -9.74 8.51
CA THR A 42 -8.31 -8.69 7.55
C THR A 42 -7.02 -7.99 7.15
N GLY A 43 -7.02 -7.38 5.98
CA GLY A 43 -5.87 -6.60 5.56
C GLY A 43 -6.14 -5.76 4.33
N GLN A 44 -5.14 -4.98 3.98
CA GLN A 44 -5.19 -4.11 2.81
C GLN A 44 -3.87 -4.11 2.06
N VAL A 45 -3.97 -3.91 0.77
CA VAL A 45 -2.87 -3.50 -0.08
C VAL A 45 -3.29 -2.25 -0.83
N LEU A 46 -2.43 -1.24 -0.85
CA LEU A 46 -2.70 0.03 -1.51
C LEU A 46 -1.44 0.56 -2.18
N ILE A 47 -1.56 0.96 -3.45
CA ILE A 47 -0.52 1.69 -4.18
C ILE A 47 -0.91 3.17 -4.28
N GLY A 48 0.05 4.04 -4.03
CA GLY A 48 -0.07 5.47 -4.23
C GLY A 48 1.20 6.03 -4.87
N ASN A 49 1.16 7.23 -5.41
CA ASN A 49 2.34 7.84 -5.98
C ASN A 49 3.02 8.80 -5.01
N ILE A 50 4.36 8.69 -4.95
CA ILE A 50 5.20 9.56 -4.13
C ILE A 50 5.40 10.90 -4.83
N ARG A 51 5.61 10.89 -6.14
CA ARG A 51 5.75 12.09 -6.96
C ARG A 51 4.46 12.90 -6.97
N ASN A 52 4.57 14.20 -7.14
CA ASN A 52 3.38 15.08 -7.18
C ASN A 52 2.45 14.75 -8.34
N LYS A 53 3.04 14.41 -9.48
CA LYS A 53 2.31 13.98 -10.68
C LYS A 53 3.05 12.81 -11.31
N ILE A 54 2.29 11.89 -11.88
CA ILE A 54 2.81 10.86 -12.76
C ILE A 54 2.59 11.34 -14.18
N HIS A 55 3.64 11.32 -14.99
CA HIS A 55 3.48 11.54 -16.42
C HIS A 55 2.77 10.34 -17.02
N GLN A 56 1.66 10.60 -17.70
CA GLN A 56 0.87 9.58 -18.34
C GLN A 56 0.68 9.97 -19.82
N PRO A 57 0.72 8.99 -20.75
CA PRO A 57 0.45 9.27 -22.15
C PRO A 57 -1.01 9.73 -22.29
N ALA A 58 -1.25 10.62 -23.25
CA ALA A 58 -2.62 11.00 -23.61
C ALA A 58 -3.39 9.78 -24.12
N SER A 59 -4.64 9.69 -23.74
CA SER A 59 -5.52 8.62 -24.16
C SER A 59 -6.91 9.19 -24.48
N ASN A 60 -7.49 8.77 -25.59
CA ASN A 60 -8.89 9.07 -25.94
C ASN A 60 -9.84 8.00 -25.38
N GLU A 61 -9.31 6.89 -24.92
CA GLU A 61 -10.09 5.73 -24.45
C GLU A 61 -10.21 5.71 -22.93
N TYR A 62 -9.16 6.17 -22.23
CA TYR A 62 -9.08 6.08 -20.77
C TYR A 62 -8.90 7.44 -20.13
N HIS A 63 -9.63 7.66 -19.05
CA HIS A 63 -9.37 8.80 -18.16
C HIS A 63 -8.10 8.55 -17.37
N THR A 64 -7.15 9.48 -17.44
CA THR A 64 -5.86 9.35 -16.74
C THR A 64 -5.89 10.12 -15.43
N ILE A 65 -5.41 9.48 -14.36
CA ILE A 65 -5.36 10.08 -13.03
C ILE A 65 -3.89 10.37 -12.67
N PRO A 66 -3.49 11.64 -12.62
CA PRO A 66 -2.10 12.01 -12.42
C PRO A 66 -1.62 11.79 -10.97
N ARG A 67 -2.54 11.58 -10.03
CA ARG A 67 -2.23 11.42 -8.61
C ARG A 67 -3.12 10.39 -7.95
N MET A 68 -2.48 9.48 -7.21
CA MET A 68 -3.11 8.55 -6.27
C MET A 68 -2.52 8.79 -4.88
N ASN A 69 -3.36 8.99 -3.89
CA ASN A 69 -2.89 9.20 -2.52
C ASN A 69 -2.19 7.94 -2.00
N VAL A 70 -1.12 8.12 -1.23
CA VAL A 70 -0.48 7.03 -0.48
C VAL A 70 -1.26 6.73 0.79
N ILE A 71 -1.01 5.58 1.41
CA ILE A 71 -1.76 5.12 2.60
C ILE A 71 -1.77 6.16 3.73
N THR A 72 -0.70 6.88 3.94
CA THR A 72 -0.60 7.92 4.99
C THR A 72 -1.38 9.21 4.67
N GLU A 73 -1.88 9.36 3.47
CA GLU A 73 -2.78 10.44 3.06
C GLU A 73 -4.24 10.00 3.08
N GLU A 74 -4.52 8.70 2.92
CA GLU A 74 -5.87 8.12 2.97
C GLU A 74 -6.34 7.87 4.41
N THR A 75 -5.43 7.47 5.29
CA THR A 75 -5.76 7.03 6.63
C THR A 75 -5.37 8.09 7.66
N SER A 76 -6.34 8.51 8.46
CA SER A 76 -6.08 9.37 9.62
C SER A 76 -5.55 8.53 10.78
N TYR A 77 -4.24 8.39 10.85
CA TYR A 77 -3.59 7.59 11.92
C TYR A 77 -3.73 8.20 13.31
N SER A 78 -4.14 9.46 13.44
CA SER A 78 -4.36 10.10 14.74
C SER A 78 -5.50 9.50 15.56
N THR A 79 -6.38 8.73 14.91
CA THR A 79 -7.54 8.09 15.55
C THR A 79 -7.35 6.60 15.81
N ILE A 80 -6.20 6.04 15.40
CA ILE A 80 -5.91 4.61 15.53
C ILE A 80 -5.00 4.40 16.74
N GLU A 81 -5.50 3.71 17.76
CA GLU A 81 -4.68 3.23 18.87
C GLU A 81 -3.86 2.03 18.41
N GLU A 82 -2.55 2.17 18.36
CA GLU A 82 -1.64 1.04 18.18
C GLU A 82 -1.57 0.25 19.50
N LYS A 83 -2.05 -0.99 19.47
CA LYS A 83 -1.67 -1.94 20.50
C LYS A 83 -0.22 -2.31 20.28
N GLU A 84 0.64 -2.04 21.24
CA GLU A 84 2.05 -2.49 21.21
C GLU A 84 2.06 -4.02 21.10
N SER A 85 2.27 -4.51 19.89
CA SER A 85 2.58 -5.90 19.65
C SER A 85 4.10 -6.03 19.61
N GLY A 86 4.69 -6.42 20.73
CA GLY A 86 6.09 -6.82 20.75
C GLY A 86 6.37 -7.94 19.73
N PRO A 87 7.64 -8.17 19.37
CA PRO A 87 7.99 -9.26 18.47
C PRO A 87 7.47 -10.59 19.03
N SER A 88 6.82 -11.40 18.19
CA SER A 88 6.37 -12.74 18.58
C SER A 88 7.58 -13.67 18.70
N CYS A 89 7.74 -14.28 19.88
CA CYS A 89 8.87 -15.16 20.16
C CYS A 89 8.68 -16.60 19.61
N SER A 90 7.47 -16.94 19.13
CA SER A 90 7.17 -18.27 18.61
C SER A 90 6.17 -18.22 17.45
N LEU A 91 6.21 -19.26 16.59
CA LEU A 91 5.22 -19.43 15.52
C LEU A 91 3.78 -19.51 16.05
N ALA A 92 3.57 -20.19 17.17
CA ALA A 92 2.25 -20.30 17.80
C ALA A 92 1.70 -18.94 18.24
N GLU A 93 2.52 -18.08 18.81
CA GLU A 93 2.14 -16.71 19.18
C GLU A 93 1.89 -15.83 17.95
N ALA A 94 2.69 -15.99 16.89
CA ALA A 94 2.47 -15.30 15.63
C ALA A 94 1.11 -15.67 15.00
N LEU A 95 0.74 -16.96 15.01
CA LEU A 95 -0.54 -17.47 14.50
C LEU A 95 -1.75 -17.03 15.34
N GLN A 96 -1.56 -16.74 16.64
CA GLN A 96 -2.62 -16.12 17.45
C GLN A 96 -2.89 -14.66 17.07
N LYS A 97 -1.86 -13.95 16.57
CA LYS A 97 -1.97 -12.55 16.17
C LYS A 97 -2.42 -12.38 14.73
N GLN A 98 -2.12 -13.34 13.86
CA GLN A 98 -2.40 -13.26 12.43
C GLN A 98 -2.83 -14.63 11.89
N ASP A 99 -3.79 -14.62 10.98
CA ASP A 99 -4.12 -15.82 10.19
C ASP A 99 -2.93 -16.22 9.30
N LEU A 100 -2.76 -17.52 9.11
CA LEU A 100 -1.63 -18.09 8.35
C LEU A 100 -1.56 -17.56 6.91
N PHE A 101 -2.70 -17.28 6.28
CA PHE A 101 -2.77 -16.96 4.87
C PHE A 101 -2.94 -15.47 4.56
N ILE A 102 -3.22 -14.62 5.55
CA ILE A 102 -3.50 -13.19 5.28
C ILE A 102 -2.34 -12.50 4.55
N ASN A 103 -1.10 -12.74 4.99
CA ASN A 103 0.07 -12.12 4.40
C ASN A 103 0.32 -12.59 2.96
N SER A 104 0.15 -13.89 2.68
CA SER A 104 0.35 -14.43 1.33
C SER A 104 -0.72 -13.95 0.36
N MET A 105 -1.97 -13.85 0.79
CA MET A 105 -3.05 -13.32 -0.05
C MET A 105 -2.87 -11.83 -0.35
N LEU A 106 -2.44 -11.04 0.64
CA LEU A 106 -2.12 -9.63 0.41
C LEU A 106 -0.95 -9.47 -0.57
N ALA A 107 0.12 -10.26 -0.38
CA ALA A 107 1.27 -10.23 -1.27
C ALA A 107 0.89 -10.60 -2.71
N GLN A 108 0.11 -11.66 -2.92
CA GLN A 108 -0.36 -12.06 -4.24
C GLN A 108 -1.26 -11.00 -4.89
N THR A 109 -2.17 -10.41 -4.11
CA THR A 109 -3.03 -9.31 -4.60
C THR A 109 -2.21 -8.10 -5.04
N GLY A 110 -1.20 -7.71 -4.25
CA GLY A 110 -0.29 -6.63 -4.63
C GLY A 110 0.55 -6.96 -5.87
N CYS A 111 1.04 -8.20 -5.97
CA CYS A 111 1.76 -8.67 -7.15
C CYS A 111 0.88 -8.67 -8.42
N ASP A 112 -0.41 -9.03 -8.33
CA ASP A 112 -1.33 -8.97 -9.47
C ASP A 112 -1.52 -7.53 -9.95
N ILE A 113 -1.70 -6.57 -9.04
CA ILE A 113 -1.80 -5.14 -9.39
C ILE A 113 -0.53 -4.68 -10.13
N LEU A 114 0.65 -4.99 -9.59
CA LEU A 114 1.92 -4.64 -10.23
C LEU A 114 2.10 -5.33 -11.58
N TRP A 115 1.74 -6.60 -11.68
CA TRP A 115 1.80 -7.37 -12.91
C TRP A 115 0.98 -6.72 -14.02
N ARG A 116 -0.27 -6.31 -13.72
CA ARG A 116 -1.12 -5.58 -14.68
C ARG A 116 -0.52 -4.25 -15.09
N MET A 117 0.03 -3.49 -14.13
CA MET A 117 0.71 -2.23 -14.43
C MET A 117 1.89 -2.43 -15.39
N PHE A 118 2.72 -3.47 -15.19
CA PHE A 118 3.86 -3.74 -16.05
C PHE A 118 3.48 -4.36 -17.40
N ARG A 119 2.53 -5.26 -17.42
CA ARG A 119 2.13 -5.97 -18.62
C ARG A 119 1.24 -5.14 -19.53
N GLU A 120 0.28 -4.43 -18.95
CA GLU A 120 -0.76 -3.70 -19.69
C GLU A 120 -0.49 -2.18 -19.72
N GLY A 121 0.51 -1.71 -18.96
CA GLY A 121 0.83 -0.29 -18.84
C GLY A 121 -0.26 0.53 -18.13
N ARG A 122 -1.24 -0.14 -17.49
CA ARG A 122 -2.38 0.48 -16.84
C ARG A 122 -2.92 -0.38 -15.70
N THR A 123 -3.69 0.25 -14.81
CA THR A 123 -4.53 -0.45 -13.83
C THR A 123 -5.81 0.33 -13.60
N PHE A 124 -6.88 -0.38 -13.28
CA PHE A 124 -8.18 0.19 -12.86
C PHE A 124 -8.35 0.19 -11.35
N TYR A 125 -7.49 -0.54 -10.66
CA TYR A 125 -7.52 -0.69 -9.21
C TYR A 125 -6.16 -0.36 -8.64
N ARG A 126 -6.14 0.44 -7.60
CA ARG A 126 -4.92 0.80 -6.87
C ARG A 126 -4.73 0.02 -5.58
N GLY A 127 -5.65 -0.88 -5.26
CA GLY A 127 -5.56 -1.69 -4.06
C GLY A 127 -6.77 -2.58 -3.85
N ALA A 128 -6.77 -3.25 -2.70
CA ALA A 128 -7.92 -4.03 -2.23
C ALA A 128 -7.90 -4.14 -0.70
N TYR A 129 -9.10 -4.27 -0.13
CA TYR A 129 -9.33 -4.75 1.23
C TYR A 129 -9.70 -6.22 1.20
N LEU A 130 -9.04 -7.03 2.03
CA LEU A 130 -9.28 -8.45 2.18
C LEU A 130 -9.87 -8.75 3.55
N ASN A 131 -10.82 -9.69 3.59
CA ASN A 131 -11.38 -10.23 4.82
C ASN A 131 -11.50 -11.76 4.67
N LEU A 132 -10.69 -12.51 5.42
CA LEU A 132 -10.63 -13.97 5.35
C LEU A 132 -11.81 -14.64 6.05
N ASP A 133 -12.39 -14.02 7.10
CA ASP A 133 -13.56 -14.56 7.79
C ASP A 133 -14.78 -14.66 6.88
N THR A 134 -14.91 -13.70 5.97
CA THR A 134 -16.03 -13.61 5.02
C THR A 134 -15.63 -13.97 3.59
N LEU A 135 -14.37 -14.30 3.34
CA LEU A 135 -13.78 -14.57 2.02
C LEU A 135 -14.05 -13.44 1.00
N ARG A 136 -14.04 -12.19 1.46
CA ARG A 136 -14.31 -11.02 0.61
C ARG A 136 -13.04 -10.31 0.23
N VAL A 137 -13.00 -9.91 -1.04
CA VAL A 137 -12.02 -8.99 -1.60
C VAL A 137 -12.77 -7.79 -2.15
N ASN A 138 -12.55 -6.61 -1.57
CA ASN A 138 -13.16 -5.36 -2.01
C ASN A 138 -12.09 -4.53 -2.73
N PRO A 139 -12.15 -4.41 -4.06
CA PRO A 139 -11.18 -3.63 -4.82
C PRO A 139 -11.31 -2.13 -4.53
N ILE A 140 -10.18 -1.44 -4.54
CA ILE A 140 -10.12 0.02 -4.42
C ILE A 140 -9.83 0.56 -5.83
N PRO A 141 -10.78 1.27 -6.46
CA PRO A 141 -10.55 1.85 -7.78
C PRO A 141 -9.49 2.95 -7.74
N VAL A 142 -8.95 3.26 -8.92
CA VAL A 142 -8.04 4.39 -9.14
C VAL A 142 -8.80 5.70 -9.09
#